data_44d6a6fca10c386bde3246ac2d3aa085
#
_entry.id   44d6a6fca10c386bde3246ac2d3aa085
#
_cell.length_a   1.000
_cell.length_b   1.000
_cell.length_c   1.000
_cell.angle_alpha   90.00
_cell.angle_beta   90.00
_cell.angle_gamma   90.00
#
_symmetry.space_group_name_H-M   'P 1'
#
loop_
_entity.id
_entity.type
_entity.pdbx_description
1 polymer ?
#
loop_
_entity_poly.entity_id
_entity_poly.type
_entity_poly.pdbx_seq_one_letter_code
_entity_poly.pdbx_strand_id
1 'polypeptide(L)'
;MFTLLRCLVTAVALLIVLCSAQAQVQPKTVSDRQDLINWYYAATFGTGVYTAGDRSVSVLQLPFSHAIKTVADDGIGLKFKLAATLGFYDYNVDSVFGGSVPDRLSTFSVLPGVEWEFPLSRRWTIRPYFDAGVGQQLAGRESAWIYDFGVKSRFLLGEDQGVEFALVNSLTSAGYRPRGGPTRPFSYFATGLDLTIPTGHELFGRTAFIGFTPVYINYFSRFGFAEFRDSNNKLREEFELAVSILARKPWSLKLFDFDRIGIAVRSSGDVTGVSLFTSLPF
;
A
#
# COMPACT_ATOMS: atom_id res chain seq x y z
N MET A 1 -13.71 0.77 -28.40
CA MET A 1 -12.40 0.62 -27.72
C MET A 1 -11.62 1.95 -27.64
N PHE A 2 -11.44 2.70 -28.73
CA PHE A 2 -10.71 4.00 -28.70
C PHE A 2 -11.37 5.11 -27.86
N THR A 3 -12.69 5.14 -27.76
CA THR A 3 -13.42 6.16 -26.99
C THR A 3 -13.26 5.97 -25.47
N LEU A 4 -13.28 4.74 -24.97
CA LEU A 4 -13.03 4.40 -23.58
C LEU A 4 -11.59 4.75 -23.15
N LEU A 5 -10.62 4.48 -24.02
CA LEU A 5 -9.21 4.82 -23.75
C LEU A 5 -9.00 6.33 -23.65
N ARG A 6 -9.67 7.13 -24.49
CA ARG A 6 -9.63 8.59 -24.43
C ARG A 6 -10.26 9.14 -23.14
N CYS A 7 -11.40 8.58 -22.73
CA CYS A 7 -12.02 8.98 -21.45
C CYS A 7 -11.14 8.64 -20.23
N LEU A 8 -10.45 7.51 -20.28
CA LEU A 8 -9.56 7.10 -19.18
C LEU A 8 -8.32 7.99 -19.11
N VAL A 9 -7.69 8.29 -20.24
CA VAL A 9 -6.52 9.19 -20.31
C VAL A 9 -6.88 10.60 -19.85
N THR A 10 -8.06 11.11 -20.23
CA THR A 10 -8.54 12.42 -19.76
C THR A 10 -8.86 12.42 -18.26
N ALA A 11 -9.42 11.33 -17.72
CA ALA A 11 -9.68 11.20 -16.28
C ALA A 11 -8.38 11.15 -15.47
N VAL A 12 -7.37 10.44 -15.93
CA VAL A 12 -6.04 10.38 -15.29
C VAL A 12 -5.34 11.74 -15.37
N ALA A 13 -5.40 12.41 -16.52
CA ALA A 13 -4.83 13.76 -16.68
C ALA A 13 -5.54 14.79 -15.77
N LEU A 14 -6.86 14.69 -15.61
CA LEU A 14 -7.64 15.57 -14.72
C LEU A 14 -7.29 15.31 -13.25
N LEU A 15 -7.05 14.05 -12.85
CA LEU A 15 -6.58 13.69 -11.51
C LEU A 15 -5.21 14.28 -11.20
N ILE A 16 -4.28 14.26 -12.16
CA ILE A 16 -2.93 14.84 -12.01
C ILE A 16 -3.03 16.37 -11.83
N VAL A 17 -3.90 17.05 -12.58
CA VAL A 17 -4.09 18.50 -12.49
C VAL A 17 -4.74 18.91 -11.15
N LEU A 18 -5.67 18.10 -10.63
CA LEU A 18 -6.31 18.34 -9.34
C LEU A 18 -5.34 18.15 -8.16
N CYS A 19 -4.38 17.22 -8.27
CA CYS A 19 -3.32 17.05 -7.27
C CYS A 19 -2.33 18.22 -7.24
N SER A 20 -2.06 18.85 -8.37
CA SER A 20 -1.09 19.97 -8.46
C SER A 20 -1.64 21.30 -7.89
N ALA A 21 -2.94 21.48 -7.81
CA ALA A 21 -3.57 22.74 -7.38
C ALA A 21 -3.60 22.95 -5.85
N GLN A 22 -3.23 21.94 -5.04
CA GLN A 22 -3.29 22.02 -3.57
C GLN A 22 -1.94 22.27 -2.87
N ALA A 23 -0.87 22.53 -3.61
CA ALA A 23 0.50 22.58 -3.08
C ALA A 23 0.93 23.88 -2.38
N GLN A 24 0.04 24.83 -2.10
CA GLN A 24 0.42 26.08 -1.43
C GLN A 24 -0.55 26.51 -0.32
N VAL A 25 -0.44 25.87 0.84
CA VAL A 25 -0.85 26.50 2.10
C VAL A 25 0.27 26.28 3.11
N GLN A 26 1.01 27.35 3.41
CA GLN A 26 1.95 27.35 4.53
C GLN A 26 1.18 27.22 5.85
N PRO A 27 1.54 26.31 6.74
CA PRO A 27 0.89 26.20 8.03
C PRO A 27 1.38 27.30 8.96
N LYS A 28 0.45 28.06 9.48
CA LYS A 28 0.61 28.93 10.63
C LYS A 28 0.89 28.05 11.86
N THR A 29 1.83 28.48 12.67
CA THR A 29 2.20 27.89 13.97
C THR A 29 0.98 27.55 14.82
N VAL A 30 0.76 26.27 15.11
CA VAL A 30 -0.21 25.76 16.07
C VAL A 30 0.51 24.86 17.08
N SER A 31 0.15 25.10 18.34
CA SER A 31 0.73 24.52 19.55
C SER A 31 0.90 22.98 19.54
N ASP A 32 1.94 22.63 19.97
CA ASP A 32 2.88 21.56 20.18
C ASP A 32 2.41 20.22 20.77
N ARG A 33 1.14 19.82 20.76
CA ARG A 33 0.75 18.55 21.40
C ARG A 33 -0.27 17.66 20.67
N GLN A 34 -0.87 18.12 19.56
CA GLN A 34 -1.94 17.35 18.88
C GLN A 34 -1.51 16.64 17.59
N ASP A 35 -0.26 16.79 17.15
CA ASP A 35 0.23 16.27 15.88
C ASP A 35 1.06 14.98 16.00
N LEU A 36 0.94 14.25 17.11
CA LEU A 36 1.83 13.13 17.44
C LEU A 36 1.55 11.83 16.67
N ILE A 37 0.35 11.67 16.09
CA ILE A 37 0.01 10.45 15.37
C ILE A 37 0.09 10.67 13.87
N ASN A 38 1.00 9.94 13.26
CA ASN A 38 1.14 9.93 11.81
C ASN A 38 0.36 8.74 11.24
N TRP A 39 -0.78 9.02 10.61
CA TRP A 39 -1.66 8.00 10.02
C TRP A 39 -1.22 7.50 8.64
N TYR A 40 -0.08 7.93 8.12
CA TYR A 40 0.43 7.47 6.82
C TYR A 40 0.62 5.96 6.75
N TYR A 41 1.03 5.35 7.89
CA TYR A 41 1.23 3.91 7.93
C TYR A 41 -0.04 3.12 7.62
N ALA A 42 -1.22 3.63 8.01
CA ALA A 42 -2.49 2.95 7.80
C ALA A 42 -2.92 2.91 6.33
N ALA A 43 -2.43 3.86 5.53
CA ALA A 43 -2.73 3.94 4.10
C ALA A 43 -1.66 3.26 3.23
N THR A 44 -0.38 3.23 3.67
CA THR A 44 0.75 2.86 2.79
C THR A 44 1.58 1.69 3.26
N PHE A 45 1.57 1.39 4.57
CA PHE A 45 2.42 0.33 5.11
C PHE A 45 1.61 -0.94 5.33
N GLY A 46 2.09 -2.05 4.77
CA GLY A 46 1.59 -3.37 5.10
C GLY A 46 2.00 -3.81 6.51
N THR A 47 1.64 -5.02 6.89
CA THR A 47 2.12 -5.63 8.14
C THR A 47 3.64 -5.65 8.16
N GLY A 48 4.25 -5.03 9.17
CA GLY A 48 5.71 -4.97 9.22
C GLY A 48 6.24 -4.12 10.37
N VAL A 49 7.57 -4.02 10.39
CA VAL A 49 8.32 -3.14 11.30
C VAL A 49 9.09 -2.14 10.45
N TYR A 50 8.94 -0.88 10.77
CA TYR A 50 9.54 0.23 10.04
C TYR A 50 10.34 1.08 11.03
N THR A 51 11.59 1.33 10.72
CA THR A 51 12.51 2.10 11.56
C THR A 51 12.94 3.36 10.83
N ALA A 52 12.92 4.47 11.51
CA ALA A 52 13.39 5.74 10.99
C ALA A 52 14.19 6.47 12.10
N GLY A 53 15.50 6.57 11.91
CA GLY A 53 16.40 7.04 12.95
C GLY A 53 16.41 6.10 14.16
N ASP A 54 16.10 6.65 15.33
CA ASP A 54 16.06 5.94 16.63
C ASP A 54 14.65 5.40 16.99
N ARG A 55 13.67 5.58 16.11
CA ARG A 55 12.28 5.20 16.36
C ARG A 55 11.81 4.09 15.45
N SER A 56 10.91 3.25 15.97
CA SER A 56 10.27 2.18 15.22
C SER A 56 8.74 2.25 15.31
N VAL A 57 8.11 1.84 14.24
CA VAL A 57 6.66 1.65 14.14
C VAL A 57 6.41 0.21 13.71
N SER A 58 5.67 -0.52 14.52
CA SER A 58 5.17 -1.85 14.15
C SER A 58 3.73 -1.72 13.67
N VAL A 59 3.45 -2.28 12.52
CA VAL A 59 2.13 -2.26 11.89
C VAL A 59 1.64 -3.69 11.73
N LEU A 60 0.44 -3.97 12.19
CA LEU A 60 -0.30 -5.19 11.87
C LEU A 60 -1.51 -4.84 11.04
N GLN A 61 -1.47 -5.15 9.76
CA GLN A 61 -2.57 -4.96 8.83
C GLN A 61 -3.18 -6.30 8.45
N LEU A 62 -4.49 -6.42 8.56
CA LEU A 62 -5.28 -7.53 8.09
C LEU A 62 -6.01 -7.10 6.81
N PRO A 63 -5.48 -7.42 5.63
CA PRO A 63 -6.06 -7.02 4.35
C PRO A 63 -7.10 -8.06 3.93
N PHE A 64 -8.37 -7.82 4.21
CA PHE A 64 -9.45 -8.64 3.67
C PHE A 64 -9.77 -8.20 2.25
N SER A 65 -9.91 -9.17 1.35
CA SER A 65 -10.39 -8.93 -0.01
C SER A 65 -11.30 -10.04 -0.48
N HIS A 66 -12.34 -9.68 -1.22
CA HIS A 66 -13.27 -10.63 -1.78
C HIS A 66 -13.68 -10.21 -3.20
N ALA A 67 -13.53 -11.12 -4.17
CA ALA A 67 -13.94 -10.88 -5.54
C ALA A 67 -15.49 -10.96 -5.64
N ILE A 68 -16.13 -9.82 -5.89
CA ILE A 68 -17.58 -9.73 -6.15
C ILE A 68 -17.88 -10.20 -7.58
N LYS A 69 -16.99 -9.84 -8.51
CA LYS A 69 -17.08 -10.15 -9.92
C LYS A 69 -15.71 -10.51 -10.44
N THR A 70 -15.60 -11.56 -11.22
CA THR A 70 -14.35 -11.93 -11.89
C THR A 70 -14.31 -11.39 -13.31
N VAL A 71 -13.12 -11.22 -13.86
CA VAL A 71 -12.94 -10.82 -15.28
C VAL A 71 -13.61 -11.80 -16.23
N ALA A 72 -13.70 -13.08 -15.85
CA ALA A 72 -14.33 -14.12 -16.65
C ALA A 72 -15.85 -13.93 -16.83
N ASP A 73 -16.51 -13.26 -15.87
CA ASP A 73 -17.96 -13.10 -15.89
C ASP A 73 -18.42 -12.05 -16.92
N ASP A 74 -17.78 -10.85 -16.90
CA ASP A 74 -18.20 -9.70 -17.73
C ASP A 74 -17.04 -8.96 -18.42
N GLY A 75 -15.84 -9.50 -18.39
CA GLY A 75 -14.65 -8.83 -18.90
C GLY A 75 -14.13 -7.70 -18.01
N ILE A 76 -14.80 -7.41 -16.89
CA ILE A 76 -14.37 -6.42 -15.87
C ILE A 76 -14.50 -7.08 -14.50
N GLY A 77 -13.39 -7.13 -13.75
CA GLY A 77 -13.39 -7.60 -12.38
C GLY A 77 -13.76 -6.51 -11.39
N LEU A 78 -14.38 -6.90 -10.28
CA LEU A 78 -14.67 -6.02 -9.12
C LEU A 78 -14.35 -6.77 -7.85
N LYS A 79 -13.52 -6.15 -7.01
CA LYS A 79 -13.10 -6.67 -5.71
C LYS A 79 -13.48 -5.68 -4.62
N PHE A 80 -14.10 -6.17 -3.56
CA PHE A 80 -14.25 -5.45 -2.31
C PHE A 80 -12.99 -5.66 -1.47
N LYS A 81 -12.55 -4.61 -0.79
CA LYS A 81 -11.40 -4.63 0.12
C LYS A 81 -11.80 -4.10 1.49
N LEU A 82 -11.15 -4.59 2.53
CA LEU A 82 -11.26 -4.07 3.88
C LEU A 82 -9.92 -4.23 4.57
N ALA A 83 -9.21 -3.14 4.79
CA ALA A 83 -7.98 -3.14 5.56
C ALA A 83 -8.30 -2.76 7.01
N ALA A 84 -7.97 -3.64 7.95
CA ALA A 84 -7.99 -3.36 9.38
C ALA A 84 -6.54 -3.28 9.87
N THR A 85 -6.14 -2.14 10.43
CA THR A 85 -4.74 -1.88 10.77
C THR A 85 -4.61 -1.50 12.24
N LEU A 86 -3.63 -2.11 12.92
CA LEU A 86 -3.17 -1.76 14.26
C LEU A 86 -1.75 -1.18 14.12
N GLY A 87 -1.53 0.01 14.68
CA GLY A 87 -0.23 0.67 14.72
C GLY A 87 0.29 0.77 16.14
N PHE A 88 1.54 0.36 16.34
CA PHE A 88 2.26 0.41 17.60
C PHE A 88 3.49 1.30 17.44
N TYR A 89 3.61 2.33 18.24
CA TYR A 89 4.72 3.28 18.21
C TYR A 89 5.69 3.06 19.36
N ASP A 90 6.95 3.36 19.11
CA ASP A 90 8.05 3.36 20.11
C ASP A 90 8.33 1.99 20.76
N TYR A 91 8.41 0.92 19.96
CA TYR A 91 8.80 -0.39 20.45
C TYR A 91 10.24 -0.74 20.10
N ASN A 92 10.98 -1.22 21.11
CA ASN A 92 12.18 -1.98 20.89
C ASN A 92 11.78 -3.36 20.33
N VAL A 93 12.37 -3.74 19.19
CA VAL A 93 12.06 -5.02 18.49
C VAL A 93 12.20 -6.22 19.43
N ASP A 94 13.12 -6.17 20.39
CA ASP A 94 13.34 -7.21 21.40
C ASP A 94 12.13 -7.44 22.32
N SER A 95 11.30 -6.44 22.58
CA SER A 95 10.10 -6.59 23.41
C SER A 95 8.95 -7.29 22.69
N VAL A 96 8.87 -7.17 21.37
CA VAL A 96 7.85 -7.85 20.56
C VAL A 96 8.13 -9.35 20.47
N PHE A 97 9.38 -9.74 20.27
CA PHE A 97 9.80 -11.16 20.22
C PHE A 97 9.91 -11.80 21.60
N GLY A 98 10.02 -11.02 22.67
CA GLY A 98 10.04 -11.50 24.05
C GLY A 98 8.68 -11.90 24.64
N GLY A 99 7.59 -11.85 23.86
CA GLY A 99 6.27 -12.31 24.28
C GLY A 99 5.52 -11.37 25.22
N SER A 100 6.00 -10.16 25.46
CA SER A 100 5.27 -9.12 26.17
C SER A 100 4.38 -8.38 25.17
N VAL A 101 3.08 -8.41 25.40
CA VAL A 101 2.13 -7.55 24.65
C VAL A 101 2.49 -6.10 24.98
N PRO A 102 2.74 -5.26 23.96
CA PRO A 102 3.09 -3.87 24.19
C PRO A 102 2.01 -3.15 24.99
N ASP A 103 2.38 -2.48 26.08
CA ASP A 103 1.46 -1.73 26.95
C ASP A 103 0.83 -0.50 26.27
N ARG A 104 1.27 -0.16 25.05
CA ARG A 104 0.80 1.01 24.28
C ARG A 104 0.38 0.68 22.87
N LEU A 105 -0.76 -0.01 22.72
CA LEU A 105 -1.48 -0.04 21.46
C LEU A 105 -1.86 1.40 21.11
N SER A 106 -1.25 1.97 20.07
CA SER A 106 -1.38 3.40 19.81
C SER A 106 -2.61 3.71 18.96
N THR A 107 -2.90 2.90 17.95
CA THR A 107 -3.93 3.25 16.96
C THR A 107 -4.59 2.03 16.33
N PHE A 108 -5.84 2.20 15.94
CA PHE A 108 -6.61 1.27 15.12
C PHE A 108 -7.24 2.01 13.96
N SER A 109 -7.24 1.41 12.76
CA SER A 109 -7.95 1.96 11.61
C SER A 109 -8.66 0.88 10.81
N VAL A 110 -9.73 1.29 10.11
CA VAL A 110 -10.50 0.44 9.21
C VAL A 110 -10.75 1.22 7.92
N LEU A 111 -10.31 0.65 6.80
CA LEU A 111 -10.44 1.23 5.46
C LEU A 111 -11.16 0.24 4.54
N PRO A 112 -12.50 0.33 4.42
CA PRO A 112 -13.23 -0.30 3.33
C PRO A 112 -12.87 0.32 1.99
N GLY A 113 -12.91 -0.49 0.94
CA GLY A 113 -12.59 -0.01 -0.40
C GLY A 113 -13.03 -0.95 -1.51
N VAL A 114 -12.78 -0.49 -2.73
CA VAL A 114 -13.11 -1.20 -3.96
C VAL A 114 -11.94 -1.12 -4.94
N GLU A 115 -11.76 -2.19 -5.69
CA GLU A 115 -10.77 -2.27 -6.77
C GLU A 115 -11.45 -2.86 -8.00
N TRP A 116 -11.36 -2.16 -9.11
CA TRP A 116 -11.79 -2.67 -10.42
C TRP A 116 -10.62 -3.28 -11.17
N GLU A 117 -10.87 -4.30 -11.97
CA GLU A 117 -9.89 -4.91 -12.84
C GLU A 117 -10.32 -4.82 -14.29
N PHE A 118 -9.53 -4.09 -15.09
CA PHE A 118 -9.76 -3.90 -16.52
C PHE A 118 -8.63 -4.55 -17.32
N PRO A 119 -8.84 -5.70 -17.95
CA PRO A 119 -7.89 -6.27 -18.90
C PRO A 119 -7.97 -5.48 -20.21
N LEU A 120 -7.02 -4.57 -20.43
CA LEU A 120 -6.94 -3.79 -21.66
C LEU A 120 -6.50 -4.64 -22.86
N SER A 121 -5.70 -5.67 -22.58
CA SER A 121 -5.29 -6.70 -23.54
C SER A 121 -4.91 -7.99 -22.79
N ARG A 122 -4.50 -9.03 -23.53
CA ARG A 122 -3.99 -10.28 -22.93
C ARG A 122 -2.72 -10.06 -22.09
N ARG A 123 -2.01 -8.96 -22.32
CA ARG A 123 -0.74 -8.64 -21.64
C ARG A 123 -0.85 -7.48 -20.67
N TRP A 124 -1.92 -6.70 -20.70
CA TRP A 124 -2.01 -5.46 -19.94
C TRP A 124 -3.31 -5.38 -19.15
N THR A 125 -3.18 -5.29 -17.84
CA THR A 125 -4.29 -5.10 -16.89
C THR A 125 -4.06 -3.81 -16.10
N ILE A 126 -5.10 -3.01 -15.94
CA ILE A 126 -5.12 -1.86 -15.04
C ILE A 126 -6.15 -2.08 -13.94
N ARG A 127 -5.84 -1.59 -12.74
CA ARG A 127 -6.68 -1.76 -11.54
C ARG A 127 -6.80 -0.43 -10.80
N PRO A 128 -7.77 0.43 -11.17
CA PRO A 128 -8.12 1.58 -10.35
C PRO A 128 -8.76 1.12 -9.04
N TYR A 129 -8.47 1.85 -7.95
CA TYR A 129 -9.01 1.53 -6.64
C TYR A 129 -9.30 2.79 -5.83
N PHE A 130 -10.15 2.63 -4.83
CA PHE A 130 -10.48 3.66 -3.86
C PHE A 130 -10.76 3.01 -2.51
N ASP A 131 -10.08 3.48 -1.47
CA ASP A 131 -10.25 3.08 -0.08
C ASP A 131 -10.49 4.34 0.76
N ALA A 132 -11.43 4.30 1.70
CA ALA A 132 -11.66 5.39 2.64
C ALA A 132 -12.18 4.86 3.96
N GLY A 133 -11.72 5.43 5.05
CA GLY A 133 -12.10 4.94 6.37
C GLY A 133 -11.72 5.87 7.49
N VAL A 134 -11.64 5.30 8.67
CA VAL A 134 -11.39 6.02 9.91
C VAL A 134 -10.29 5.36 10.72
N GLY A 135 -9.53 6.17 11.42
CA GLY A 135 -8.57 5.75 12.42
C GLY A 135 -8.90 6.36 13.78
N GLN A 136 -8.61 5.62 14.83
CA GLN A 136 -8.82 6.01 16.22
C GLN A 136 -7.59 5.67 17.04
N GLN A 137 -7.14 6.60 17.89
CA GLN A 137 -6.16 6.34 18.91
C GLN A 137 -6.81 5.57 20.06
N LEU A 138 -6.22 4.45 20.50
CA LEU A 138 -6.85 3.58 21.50
C LEU A 138 -6.67 4.10 22.93
N ALA A 139 -5.55 4.73 23.24
CA ALA A 139 -5.27 5.31 24.55
C ALA A 139 -5.51 6.84 24.60
N GLY A 140 -6.19 7.41 23.59
CA GLY A 140 -6.43 8.84 23.48
C GLY A 140 -7.76 9.17 22.83
N ARG A 141 -7.95 10.44 22.47
CA ARG A 141 -9.16 10.94 21.82
C ARG A 141 -8.97 11.31 20.35
N GLU A 142 -7.78 11.10 19.83
CA GLU A 142 -7.44 11.45 18.46
C GLU A 142 -8.10 10.48 17.49
N SER A 143 -8.70 11.05 16.44
CA SER A 143 -9.29 10.29 15.34
C SER A 143 -8.97 11.00 14.02
N ALA A 144 -8.95 10.24 12.94
CA ALA A 144 -8.70 10.78 11.62
C ALA A 144 -9.57 10.08 10.57
N TRP A 145 -9.94 10.83 9.53
CA TRP A 145 -10.36 10.27 8.25
C TRP A 145 -9.12 9.92 7.45
N ILE A 146 -9.11 8.74 6.85
CA ILE A 146 -7.99 8.23 6.05
C ILE A 146 -8.57 7.88 4.68
N TYR A 147 -7.83 8.17 3.63
CA TYR A 147 -8.20 7.82 2.27
C TYR A 147 -6.96 7.40 1.46
N ASP A 148 -7.19 6.53 0.49
CA ASP A 148 -6.22 6.07 -0.46
C ASP A 148 -6.92 5.76 -1.78
N PHE A 149 -6.41 6.27 -2.89
CA PHE A 149 -6.91 5.95 -4.21
C PHE A 149 -5.81 6.00 -5.24
N GLY A 150 -5.99 5.25 -6.29
CA GLY A 150 -4.95 5.18 -7.31
C GLY A 150 -5.28 4.25 -8.45
N VAL A 151 -4.27 3.99 -9.25
CA VAL A 151 -4.31 3.06 -10.36
C VAL A 151 -3.07 2.19 -10.33
N LYS A 152 -3.27 0.88 -10.32
CA LYS A 152 -2.22 -0.13 -10.49
C LYS A 152 -2.21 -0.62 -11.93
N SER A 153 -1.06 -0.96 -12.45
CA SER A 153 -0.89 -1.48 -13.80
C SER A 153 0.06 -2.66 -13.80
N ARG A 154 -0.29 -3.73 -14.49
CA ARG A 154 0.59 -4.87 -14.75
C ARG A 154 0.65 -5.13 -16.25
N PHE A 155 1.84 -5.04 -16.81
CA PHE A 155 2.11 -5.29 -18.23
C PHE A 155 3.07 -6.47 -18.38
N LEU A 156 2.60 -7.57 -18.95
CA LEU A 156 3.43 -8.75 -19.23
C LEU A 156 4.39 -8.45 -20.38
N LEU A 157 5.67 -8.36 -20.07
CA LEU A 157 6.74 -8.12 -21.04
C LEU A 157 7.02 -9.37 -21.87
N GLY A 158 7.03 -10.53 -21.22
CA GLY A 158 7.26 -11.83 -21.85
C GLY A 158 7.08 -13.00 -20.92
N GLU A 159 7.01 -14.18 -21.51
CA GLU A 159 7.01 -15.46 -20.84
C GLU A 159 7.95 -16.39 -21.58
N ASP A 160 8.87 -17.03 -20.87
CA ASP A 160 9.77 -18.06 -21.41
C ASP A 160 9.85 -19.23 -20.43
N GLN A 161 9.59 -20.46 -20.92
CA GLN A 161 9.57 -21.69 -20.14
C GLN A 161 8.73 -21.63 -18.84
N GLY A 162 7.63 -20.84 -18.87
CA GLY A 162 6.76 -20.63 -17.71
C GLY A 162 7.24 -19.55 -16.74
N VAL A 163 8.40 -18.94 -16.97
CA VAL A 163 8.89 -17.77 -16.24
C VAL A 163 8.28 -16.54 -16.86
N GLU A 164 7.53 -15.77 -16.05
CA GLU A 164 6.89 -14.52 -16.48
C GLU A 164 7.70 -13.31 -16.04
N PHE A 165 7.79 -12.33 -16.94
CA PHE A 165 8.37 -11.01 -16.69
C PHE A 165 7.27 -9.96 -16.89
N ALA A 166 6.95 -9.20 -15.86
CA ALA A 166 5.95 -8.15 -15.95
C ALA A 166 6.49 -6.83 -15.40
N LEU A 167 6.17 -5.75 -16.09
CA LEU A 167 6.33 -4.40 -15.56
C LEU A 167 5.09 -4.08 -14.72
N VAL A 168 5.31 -3.64 -13.49
CA VAL A 168 4.26 -3.27 -12.55
C VAL A 168 4.44 -1.82 -12.13
N ASN A 169 3.33 -1.08 -12.11
CA ASN A 169 3.33 0.33 -11.75
C ASN A 169 2.13 0.66 -10.88
N SER A 170 2.28 1.66 -10.01
CA SER A 170 1.19 2.23 -9.24
C SER A 170 1.33 3.75 -9.19
N LEU A 171 0.24 4.44 -9.42
CA LEU A 171 0.10 5.86 -9.12
C LEU A 171 -0.92 5.99 -8.01
N THR A 172 -0.48 6.50 -6.87
CA THR A 172 -1.28 6.55 -5.64
C THR A 172 -1.36 7.97 -5.12
N SER A 173 -2.55 8.34 -4.66
CA SER A 173 -2.78 9.54 -3.86
C SER A 173 -3.51 9.14 -2.59
N ALA A 174 -2.89 9.41 -1.46
CA ALA A 174 -3.40 9.05 -0.15
C ALA A 174 -3.31 10.24 0.81
N GLY A 175 -3.93 10.12 1.96
CA GLY A 175 -3.83 11.13 2.98
C GLY A 175 -4.75 10.86 4.15
N TYR A 176 -4.63 11.74 5.13
CA TYR A 176 -5.50 11.70 6.29
C TYR A 176 -5.89 13.12 6.75
N ARG A 177 -6.99 13.20 7.46
CA ARG A 177 -7.48 14.42 8.09
C ARG A 177 -7.78 14.16 9.56
N PRO A 178 -6.94 14.62 10.50
CA PRO A 178 -7.23 14.58 11.93
C PRO A 178 -8.51 15.35 12.26
N ARG A 179 -9.20 14.93 13.29
CA ARG A 179 -10.38 15.67 13.79
C ARG A 179 -9.97 17.08 14.22
N GLY A 180 -10.54 18.09 13.56
CA GLY A 180 -10.20 19.51 13.84
C GLY A 180 -8.90 20.00 13.20
N GLY A 181 -8.19 19.15 12.43
CA GLY A 181 -6.94 19.49 11.76
C GLY A 181 -7.06 19.62 10.24
N PRO A 182 -6.01 20.10 9.57
CA PRO A 182 -5.95 20.15 8.12
C PRO A 182 -5.75 18.77 7.52
N THR A 183 -6.18 18.60 6.27
CA THR A 183 -5.87 17.41 5.48
C THR A 183 -4.38 17.36 5.16
N ARG A 184 -3.77 16.18 5.27
CA ARG A 184 -2.35 15.91 4.98
C ARG A 184 -2.25 14.91 3.83
N PRO A 185 -2.26 15.39 2.57
CA PRO A 185 -2.16 14.53 1.41
C PRO A 185 -0.72 14.19 1.08
N PHE A 186 -0.52 13.05 0.42
CA PHE A 186 0.71 12.71 -0.26
C PHE A 186 0.40 11.87 -1.51
N SER A 187 1.33 11.85 -2.45
CA SER A 187 1.19 11.06 -3.66
C SER A 187 2.53 10.50 -4.07
N TYR A 188 2.51 9.30 -4.62
CA TYR A 188 3.71 8.64 -5.11
C TYR A 188 3.43 7.86 -6.39
N PHE A 189 4.51 7.62 -7.11
CA PHE A 189 4.58 6.69 -8.21
C PHE A 189 5.52 5.55 -7.82
N ALA A 190 5.07 4.31 -7.97
CA ALA A 190 5.88 3.12 -7.80
C ALA A 190 6.03 2.41 -9.14
N THR A 191 7.21 1.88 -9.42
CA THR A 191 7.50 1.08 -10.61
C THR A 191 8.40 -0.08 -10.24
N GLY A 192 8.15 -1.25 -10.82
CA GLY A 192 8.93 -2.45 -10.52
C GLY A 192 8.84 -3.49 -11.62
N LEU A 193 9.68 -4.52 -11.48
CA LEU A 193 9.66 -5.71 -12.33
C LEU A 193 9.18 -6.89 -11.48
N ASP A 194 8.11 -7.56 -11.90
CA ASP A 194 7.61 -8.77 -11.25
C ASP A 194 8.07 -9.99 -12.04
N LEU A 195 9.04 -10.71 -11.48
CA LEU A 195 9.55 -11.97 -12.00
C LEU A 195 8.82 -13.11 -11.30
N THR A 196 8.15 -13.96 -12.06
CA THR A 196 7.40 -15.13 -11.55
C THR A 196 7.97 -16.40 -12.11
N ILE A 197 8.46 -17.30 -11.24
CA ILE A 197 9.19 -18.52 -11.59
C ILE A 197 8.38 -19.73 -11.13
N PRO A 198 8.06 -20.71 -12.01
CA PRO A 198 7.37 -21.93 -11.61
C PRO A 198 8.25 -22.79 -10.70
N THR A 199 7.68 -23.30 -9.60
CA THR A 199 8.41 -24.19 -8.68
C THR A 199 8.33 -25.65 -9.07
N GLY A 200 7.41 -26.03 -9.95
CA GLY A 200 7.06 -27.41 -10.24
C GLY A 200 6.29 -28.12 -9.12
N HIS A 201 5.93 -27.41 -8.04
CA HIS A 201 5.21 -27.94 -6.89
C HIS A 201 3.83 -27.31 -6.73
N GLU A 202 2.97 -28.00 -6.00
CA GLU A 202 1.67 -27.47 -5.58
C GLU A 202 1.70 -27.06 -4.10
N LEU A 203 1.06 -25.96 -3.78
CA LEU A 203 0.82 -25.50 -2.43
C LEU A 203 -0.69 -25.29 -2.24
N PHE A 204 -1.28 -25.95 -1.24
CA PHE A 204 -2.74 -25.92 -0.98
C PHE A 204 -3.60 -26.22 -2.23
N GLY A 205 -3.20 -27.22 -3.03
CA GLY A 205 -3.90 -27.61 -4.24
C GLY A 205 -3.83 -26.61 -5.40
N ARG A 206 -2.84 -25.74 -5.41
CA ARG A 206 -2.54 -24.77 -6.47
C ARG A 206 -1.10 -24.88 -6.91
N THR A 207 -0.83 -24.79 -8.19
CA THR A 207 0.54 -24.66 -8.71
C THR A 207 1.20 -23.42 -8.10
N ALA A 208 2.33 -23.64 -7.42
CA ALA A 208 3.06 -22.59 -6.74
C ALA A 208 4.15 -21.99 -7.63
N PHE A 209 4.35 -20.69 -7.49
CA PHE A 209 5.42 -19.93 -8.14
C PHE A 209 6.19 -19.15 -7.09
N ILE A 210 7.44 -18.83 -7.36
CA ILE A 210 8.24 -17.88 -6.60
C ILE A 210 8.20 -16.54 -7.36
N GLY A 211 7.87 -15.47 -6.63
CA GLY A 211 7.90 -14.11 -7.12
C GLY A 211 9.10 -13.36 -6.56
N PHE A 212 9.74 -12.57 -7.43
CA PHE A 212 10.81 -11.65 -7.07
C PHE A 212 10.50 -10.29 -7.68
N THR A 213 10.34 -9.27 -6.84
CA THR A 213 9.81 -7.97 -7.29
C THR A 213 10.63 -6.83 -6.69
N PRO A 214 11.69 -6.34 -7.40
CA PRO A 214 12.32 -5.05 -7.08
C PRO A 214 11.39 -3.91 -7.49
N VAL A 215 11.24 -2.91 -6.59
CA VAL A 215 10.37 -1.76 -6.76
C VAL A 215 11.13 -0.48 -6.43
N TYR A 216 10.93 0.55 -7.24
CA TYR A 216 11.33 1.92 -6.97
C TYR A 216 10.09 2.77 -6.73
N ILE A 217 10.09 3.55 -5.65
CA ILE A 217 8.98 4.43 -5.26
C ILE A 217 9.49 5.86 -5.22
N ASN A 218 8.80 6.76 -5.89
CA ASN A 218 9.08 8.19 -5.90
C ASN A 218 7.89 8.97 -5.38
N TYR A 219 8.10 9.76 -4.31
CA TYR A 219 7.10 10.62 -3.72
C TYR A 219 7.12 12.00 -4.37
N PHE A 220 5.97 12.46 -4.88
CA PHE A 220 5.86 13.75 -5.55
C PHE A 220 5.98 14.93 -4.59
N SER A 221 5.61 14.73 -3.33
CA SER A 221 5.81 15.70 -2.27
C SER A 221 6.69 15.10 -1.17
N ARG A 222 7.66 15.85 -0.70
CA ARG A 222 8.44 15.45 0.46
C ARG A 222 7.51 15.39 1.67
N PHE A 223 7.24 14.20 2.19
CA PHE A 223 6.57 14.09 3.46
C PHE A 223 7.56 13.64 4.54
N GLY A 224 7.45 14.24 5.72
CA GLY A 224 8.20 13.82 6.89
C GLY A 224 7.25 13.14 7.86
N PHE A 225 7.73 12.15 8.56
CA PHE A 225 7.06 11.70 9.77
C PHE A 225 7.08 12.86 10.75
N ALA A 226 5.92 13.33 11.23
CA ALA A 226 5.81 14.54 12.05
C ALA A 226 6.69 14.51 13.32
N GLU A 227 7.08 13.32 13.75
CA GLU A 227 7.93 13.07 14.91
C GLU A 227 9.42 13.28 14.65
N PHE A 228 9.85 13.41 13.40
CA PHE A 228 11.25 13.66 13.01
C PHE A 228 11.52 15.15 12.79
N ARG A 229 11.11 15.99 13.73
CA ARG A 229 11.23 17.46 13.64
C ARG A 229 12.65 17.98 13.43
N ASP A 230 13.65 17.22 13.85
CA ASP A 230 15.06 17.61 13.79
C ASP A 230 15.86 16.96 12.66
N SER A 231 15.26 16.03 11.93
CA SER A 231 15.96 15.39 10.83
C SER A 231 15.55 15.98 9.49
N ASN A 232 16.54 16.26 8.63
CA ASN A 232 16.35 16.51 7.20
C ASN A 232 15.71 15.32 6.44
N ASN A 233 15.20 14.32 7.16
CA ASN A 233 14.70 13.03 6.69
C ASN A 233 13.32 13.18 6.09
N LYS A 234 13.27 13.74 4.90
CA LYS A 234 12.08 13.81 4.08
C LYS A 234 12.12 12.69 3.07
N LEU A 235 11.18 11.77 3.21
CA LEU A 235 11.02 10.66 2.28
C LEU A 235 10.76 11.22 0.87
N ARG A 236 11.62 10.91 -0.08
CA ARG A 236 11.48 11.27 -1.48
C ARG A 236 11.52 10.06 -2.38
N GLU A 237 12.37 9.13 -2.05
CA GLU A 237 12.65 7.94 -2.86
C GLU A 237 12.81 6.73 -1.93
N GLU A 238 12.27 5.60 -2.33
CA GLU A 238 12.42 4.32 -1.65
C GLU A 238 12.73 3.22 -2.65
N PHE A 239 13.51 2.25 -2.20
CA PHE A 239 13.69 0.97 -2.87
C PHE A 239 13.09 -0.14 -2.02
N GLU A 240 12.32 -1.00 -2.66
CA GLU A 240 11.75 -2.17 -2.03
C GLU A 240 12.13 -3.42 -2.82
N LEU A 241 12.49 -4.48 -2.10
CA LEU A 241 12.74 -5.79 -2.65
C LEU A 241 11.80 -6.78 -2.01
N ALA A 242 10.94 -7.37 -2.82
CA ALA A 242 9.95 -8.34 -2.37
C ALA A 242 10.24 -9.74 -2.90
N VAL A 243 10.09 -10.73 -2.03
CA VAL A 243 10.12 -12.16 -2.37
C VAL A 243 8.83 -12.80 -1.90
N SER A 244 8.22 -13.61 -2.74
CA SER A 244 6.90 -14.18 -2.45
C SER A 244 6.72 -15.60 -3.00
N ILE A 245 5.76 -16.31 -2.41
CA ILE A 245 5.13 -17.50 -3.00
C ILE A 245 3.76 -17.05 -3.50
N LEU A 246 3.41 -17.43 -4.71
CA LEU A 246 2.17 -17.02 -5.35
C LEU A 246 1.51 -18.14 -6.15
N ALA A 247 0.22 -18.00 -6.44
CA ALA A 247 -0.55 -18.85 -7.33
C ALA A 247 -1.32 -18.01 -8.35
N ARG A 248 -1.44 -18.51 -9.58
CA ARG A 248 -2.23 -17.84 -10.64
C ARG A 248 -3.72 -17.75 -10.31
N LYS A 249 -4.24 -18.71 -9.55
CA LYS A 249 -5.60 -18.70 -9.00
C LYS A 249 -5.50 -18.42 -7.51
N PRO A 250 -6.19 -17.39 -6.99
CA PRO A 250 -6.11 -17.05 -5.58
C PRO A 250 -6.47 -18.22 -4.67
N TRP A 251 -5.80 -18.29 -3.53
CA TRP A 251 -6.27 -19.08 -2.40
C TRP A 251 -7.43 -18.34 -1.76
N SER A 252 -8.50 -19.06 -1.47
CA SER A 252 -9.69 -18.48 -0.83
C SER A 252 -9.93 -19.11 0.52
N LEU A 253 -9.97 -18.31 1.56
CA LEU A 253 -10.29 -18.67 2.93
C LEU A 253 -11.59 -17.98 3.33
N LYS A 254 -12.73 -18.49 2.84
CA LYS A 254 -14.09 -17.95 3.08
C LYS A 254 -14.26 -16.47 2.73
N LEU A 255 -13.68 -15.54 3.51
CA LEU A 255 -13.77 -14.09 3.34
C LEU A 255 -12.44 -13.49 2.89
N PHE A 256 -11.45 -14.30 2.61
CA PHE A 256 -10.08 -13.88 2.39
C PHE A 256 -9.54 -14.51 1.10
N ASP A 257 -9.39 -13.70 0.07
CA ASP A 257 -8.77 -14.11 -1.18
C ASP A 257 -7.37 -13.49 -1.26
N PHE A 258 -6.35 -14.32 -1.44
CA PHE A 258 -4.99 -13.87 -1.66
C PHE A 258 -4.33 -14.72 -2.74
N ASP A 259 -3.59 -14.08 -3.60
CA ASP A 259 -2.86 -14.72 -4.70
C ASP A 259 -1.36 -14.86 -4.41
N ARG A 260 -0.89 -14.19 -3.35
CA ARG A 260 0.51 -14.08 -3.02
C ARG A 260 0.71 -13.95 -1.51
N ILE A 261 1.78 -14.51 -0.98
CA ILE A 261 2.29 -14.26 0.37
C ILE A 261 3.77 -14.02 0.26
N GLY A 262 4.26 -12.94 0.83
CA GLY A 262 5.67 -12.61 0.71
C GLY A 262 6.19 -11.70 1.82
N ILE A 263 7.51 -11.49 1.75
CA ILE A 263 8.26 -10.58 2.60
C ILE A 263 8.89 -9.54 1.69
N ALA A 264 8.81 -8.27 2.09
CA ALA A 264 9.50 -7.19 1.43
C ALA A 264 10.44 -6.48 2.41
N VAL A 265 11.59 -6.07 1.90
CA VAL A 265 12.53 -5.20 2.59
C VAL A 265 12.52 -3.86 1.88
N ARG A 266 12.30 -2.80 2.62
CA ARG A 266 12.20 -1.43 2.13
C ARG A 266 13.31 -0.59 2.70
N SER A 267 13.92 0.27 1.88
CA SER A 267 15.00 1.16 2.28
C SER A 267 14.89 2.52 1.59
N SER A 268 15.04 3.58 2.35
CA SER A 268 15.00 4.96 1.89
C SER A 268 15.88 5.80 2.79
N GLY A 269 17.15 5.99 2.43
CA GLY A 269 18.07 6.79 3.24
C GLY A 269 18.03 6.42 4.72
N ASP A 270 17.21 7.14 5.48
CA ASP A 270 17.11 6.97 6.94
C ASP A 270 15.94 6.07 7.38
N VAL A 271 15.09 5.61 6.45
CA VAL A 271 13.96 4.71 6.75
C VAL A 271 14.24 3.33 6.22
N THR A 272 14.13 2.33 7.07
CA THR A 272 14.19 0.93 6.70
C THR A 272 12.95 0.21 7.22
N GLY A 273 12.52 -0.83 6.52
CA GLY A 273 11.37 -1.60 6.93
C GLY A 273 11.40 -3.03 6.40
N VAL A 274 10.79 -3.91 7.17
CA VAL A 274 10.49 -5.29 6.73
C VAL A 274 8.99 -5.48 6.86
N SER A 275 8.36 -5.94 5.80
CA SER A 275 6.91 -6.13 5.74
C SER A 275 6.51 -7.49 5.20
N LEU A 276 5.32 -7.95 5.64
CA LEU A 276 4.60 -9.07 5.08
C LEU A 276 3.49 -8.54 4.18
N PHE A 277 3.26 -9.20 3.05
CA PHE A 277 2.21 -8.79 2.12
C PHE A 277 1.48 -10.02 1.53
N THR A 278 0.23 -9.81 1.11
CA THR A 278 -0.65 -10.84 0.53
C THR A 278 -1.14 -10.52 -0.88
N SER A 279 -0.64 -9.42 -1.45
CA SER A 279 -0.85 -8.98 -2.84
C SER A 279 0.46 -8.39 -3.36
N LEU A 280 0.51 -7.89 -4.59
CA LEU A 280 1.67 -7.11 -5.04
C LEU A 280 1.95 -5.97 -4.05
N PRO A 281 3.21 -5.67 -3.71
CA PRO A 281 3.59 -4.80 -2.59
C PRO A 281 3.19 -3.32 -2.74
N PHE A 282 2.41 -2.95 -3.74
CA PHE A 282 1.88 -1.58 -3.93
C PHE A 282 0.53 -1.56 -4.63
#